data_362b0ce9cddb0ce625b1f5e8558d94bf
#
_entry.id   362b0ce9cddb0ce625b1f5e8558d94bf
#
_cell.length_a   1.000
_cell.length_b   1.000
_cell.length_c   1.000
_cell.angle_alpha   90.00
_cell.angle_beta   90.00
_cell.angle_gamma   90.00
#
_symmetry.space_group_name_H-M   'P 1'
#
loop_
_entity.id
_entity.type
_entity.pdbx_description
1 polymer ?
#
loop_
_entity_poly.entity_id
_entity_poly.type
_entity_poly.pdbx_seq_one_letter_code
_entity_poly.pdbx_strand_id
1 'polypeptide(L)'
;LIALEERELPGLLGDLSGLDVLDVGCGTGRWTARLVASGARVTGIDFSRGMLARARQRVGADQVSLVEHDLGLPLPLGDGSYDLILSALVMEHVGDLRPLFHELARVCRPAARVVVSEMHPAMMLLDCQAEFRDPRTGRDVRPVSHAHPVSDFVMAALGAGLTVEHLSEHEVDEDLQRRSSRAAKFAGWPLLLLLIFRA
;
A
#
# COMPACT_ATOMS: atom_id res chain seq x y z
N LEU A 1 -8.22 -9.97 -4.03
CA LEU A 1 -7.74 -8.72 -3.48
C LEU A 1 -7.12 -7.84 -4.57
N ILE A 2 -6.00 -8.23 -5.19
CA ILE A 2 -5.29 -7.42 -6.20
C ILE A 2 -6.20 -6.93 -7.33
N ALA A 3 -7.06 -7.79 -7.89
CA ALA A 3 -7.98 -7.41 -8.98
C ALA A 3 -9.00 -6.34 -8.54
N LEU A 4 -9.44 -6.37 -7.29
CA LEU A 4 -10.34 -5.38 -6.72
C LEU A 4 -9.60 -4.05 -6.51
N GLU A 5 -8.41 -4.09 -5.93
CA GLU A 5 -7.55 -2.93 -5.75
C GLU A 5 -7.22 -2.25 -7.09
N GLU A 6 -6.88 -3.01 -8.12
CA GLU A 6 -6.57 -2.51 -9.47
C GLU A 6 -7.77 -1.89 -10.19
N ARG A 7 -8.98 -2.24 -9.77
CA ARG A 7 -10.22 -1.65 -10.28
C ARG A 7 -10.57 -0.34 -9.56
N GLU A 8 -10.46 -0.32 -8.23
CA GLU A 8 -10.96 0.78 -7.39
C GLU A 8 -9.92 1.91 -7.19
N LEU A 9 -8.66 1.54 -6.90
CA LEU A 9 -7.64 2.51 -6.49
C LEU A 9 -7.27 3.54 -7.56
N PRO A 10 -7.16 3.22 -8.87
CA PRO A 10 -6.78 4.21 -9.88
C PRO A 10 -7.70 5.45 -9.93
N GLY A 11 -9.01 5.27 -9.73
CA GLY A 11 -9.98 6.35 -9.71
C GLY A 11 -9.78 7.34 -8.56
N LEU A 12 -9.13 6.91 -7.49
CA LEU A 12 -8.86 7.72 -6.29
C LEU A 12 -7.53 8.47 -6.36
N LEU A 13 -6.59 8.05 -7.20
CA LEU A 13 -5.26 8.68 -7.29
C LEU A 13 -5.31 10.06 -7.97
N GLY A 14 -6.20 10.26 -8.95
CA GLY A 14 -6.30 11.49 -9.73
C GLY A 14 -5.18 11.66 -10.75
N ASP A 15 -4.92 12.90 -11.16
CA ASP A 15 -3.81 13.21 -12.06
C ASP A 15 -2.48 13.21 -11.29
N LEU A 16 -1.56 12.39 -11.75
CA LEU A 16 -0.23 12.20 -11.14
C LEU A 16 0.90 12.87 -11.93
N SER A 17 0.56 13.52 -13.04
CA SER A 17 1.54 14.10 -13.94
C SER A 17 2.41 15.16 -13.25
N GLY A 18 3.71 14.89 -13.20
CA GLY A 18 4.69 15.78 -12.59
C GLY A 18 4.73 15.81 -11.07
N LEU A 19 3.90 15.00 -10.38
CA LEU A 19 3.93 14.91 -8.91
C LEU A 19 5.14 14.12 -8.42
N ASP A 20 5.65 14.48 -7.24
CA ASP A 20 6.59 13.67 -6.48
C ASP A 20 5.79 12.67 -5.63
N VAL A 21 5.94 11.38 -5.93
CA VAL A 21 5.17 10.29 -5.32
C VAL A 21 6.08 9.34 -4.56
N LEU A 22 5.72 9.01 -3.32
CA LEU A 22 6.34 7.95 -2.53
C LEU A 22 5.49 6.69 -2.59
N ASP A 23 6.07 5.58 -3.05
CA ASP A 23 5.48 4.23 -3.04
C ASP A 23 6.07 3.45 -1.85
N VAL A 24 5.30 3.40 -0.75
CA VAL A 24 5.71 2.79 0.52
C VAL A 24 5.47 1.28 0.47
N GLY A 25 6.53 0.49 0.72
CA GLY A 25 6.49 -0.95 0.56
C GLY A 25 6.26 -1.35 -0.90
N CYS A 26 7.02 -0.74 -1.82
CA CYS A 26 6.80 -0.87 -3.26
C CYS A 26 6.92 -2.30 -3.81
N GLY A 27 7.51 -3.22 -3.05
CA GLY A 27 7.65 -4.63 -3.40
C GLY A 27 8.33 -4.83 -4.74
N THR A 28 7.68 -5.57 -5.63
CA THR A 28 8.16 -5.82 -7.00
C THR A 28 7.87 -4.69 -7.98
N GLY A 29 7.45 -3.52 -7.50
CA GLY A 29 7.19 -2.33 -8.32
C GLY A 29 5.88 -2.37 -9.10
N ARG A 30 4.85 -3.05 -8.62
CA ARG A 30 3.55 -3.14 -9.31
C ARG A 30 2.89 -1.76 -9.43
N TRP A 31 2.78 -1.03 -8.34
CA TRP A 31 2.27 0.34 -8.35
C TRP A 31 3.32 1.33 -8.83
N THR A 32 4.57 1.18 -8.45
CA THR A 32 5.68 2.01 -8.96
C THR A 32 5.64 2.16 -10.48
N ALA A 33 5.47 1.06 -11.21
CA ALA A 33 5.41 1.09 -12.68
C ALA A 33 4.20 1.88 -13.21
N ARG A 34 3.04 1.76 -12.56
CA ARG A 34 1.82 2.49 -12.93
C ARG A 34 1.95 3.98 -12.63
N LEU A 35 2.52 4.33 -11.48
CA LEU A 35 2.77 5.71 -11.07
C LEU A 35 3.73 6.40 -12.06
N VAL A 36 4.83 5.74 -12.42
CA VAL A 36 5.76 6.25 -13.45
C VAL A 36 5.08 6.40 -14.81
N ALA A 37 4.31 5.41 -15.24
CA ALA A 37 3.55 5.46 -16.50
C ALA A 37 2.51 6.60 -16.52
N SER A 38 2.03 7.04 -15.36
CA SER A 38 1.13 8.19 -15.19
C SER A 38 1.88 9.52 -15.11
N GLY A 39 3.20 9.56 -15.34
CA GLY A 39 4.00 10.77 -15.37
C GLY A 39 4.49 11.28 -14.03
N ALA A 40 4.38 10.50 -12.96
CA ALA A 40 4.91 10.85 -11.64
C ALA A 40 6.43 10.64 -11.55
N ARG A 41 7.10 11.43 -10.71
CA ARG A 41 8.46 11.17 -10.22
C ARG A 41 8.36 10.31 -8.98
N VAL A 42 8.76 9.05 -9.07
CA VAL A 42 8.49 8.05 -8.03
C VAL A 42 9.75 7.72 -7.24
N THR A 43 9.62 7.74 -5.91
CA THR A 43 10.53 7.07 -4.98
C THR A 43 9.81 5.84 -4.43
N GLY A 44 10.38 4.65 -4.63
CA GLY A 44 9.89 3.40 -4.02
C GLY A 44 10.75 3.02 -2.82
N ILE A 45 10.12 2.61 -1.73
CA ILE A 45 10.82 2.15 -0.53
C ILE A 45 10.34 0.75 -0.14
N ASP A 46 11.29 -0.16 0.15
CA ASP A 46 11.01 -1.53 0.59
C ASP A 46 12.21 -2.09 1.36
N PHE A 47 11.96 -2.98 2.34
CA PHE A 47 13.06 -3.58 3.11
C PHE A 47 13.77 -4.72 2.38
N SER A 48 13.18 -5.26 1.33
CA SER A 48 13.65 -6.46 0.63
C SER A 48 14.46 -6.10 -0.62
N ARG A 49 15.77 -6.32 -0.56
CA ARG A 49 16.67 -6.20 -1.75
C ARG A 49 16.17 -6.98 -2.96
N GLY A 50 15.62 -8.19 -2.70
CA GLY A 50 15.11 -9.04 -3.77
C GLY A 50 13.88 -8.46 -4.46
N MET A 51 12.99 -7.79 -3.70
CA MET A 51 11.84 -7.07 -4.25
C MET A 51 12.28 -5.85 -5.04
N LEU A 52 13.18 -5.04 -4.48
CA LEU A 52 13.73 -3.86 -5.16
C LEU A 52 14.47 -4.22 -6.46
N ALA A 53 15.18 -5.34 -6.51
CA ALA A 53 15.81 -5.81 -7.74
C ALA A 53 14.78 -6.12 -8.84
N ARG A 54 13.64 -6.71 -8.47
CA ARG A 54 12.52 -6.96 -9.40
C ARG A 54 11.82 -5.66 -9.81
N ALA A 55 11.65 -4.73 -8.86
CA ALA A 55 11.10 -3.41 -9.17
C ALA A 55 11.95 -2.68 -10.22
N ARG A 56 13.28 -2.67 -10.07
CA ARG A 56 14.21 -2.10 -11.05
C ARG A 56 14.06 -2.70 -12.45
N GLN A 57 13.90 -4.03 -12.52
CA GLN A 57 13.69 -4.72 -13.80
C GLN A 57 12.36 -4.34 -14.44
N ARG A 58 11.32 -4.12 -13.62
CA ARG A 58 9.97 -3.79 -14.11
C ARG A 58 9.85 -2.36 -14.62
N VAL A 59 10.45 -1.40 -13.93
CA VAL A 59 10.29 0.05 -14.22
C VAL A 59 11.39 0.59 -15.12
N GLY A 60 12.59 0.03 -15.05
CA GLY A 60 13.80 0.62 -15.61
C GLY A 60 14.58 1.40 -14.56
N ALA A 61 15.91 1.19 -14.55
CA ALA A 61 16.80 1.69 -13.48
C ALA A 61 16.82 3.22 -13.38
N ASP A 62 16.63 3.92 -14.49
CA ASP A 62 16.79 5.38 -14.59
C ASP A 62 15.47 6.15 -14.34
N GLN A 63 14.36 5.45 -14.15
CA GLN A 63 13.02 6.06 -14.06
C GLN A 63 12.50 6.16 -12.64
N VAL A 64 13.19 5.59 -11.67
CA VAL A 64 12.71 5.50 -10.29
C VAL A 64 13.86 5.52 -9.30
N SER A 65 13.69 6.23 -8.17
CA SER A 65 14.56 6.09 -7.01
C SER A 65 14.06 4.94 -6.15
N LEU A 66 14.92 3.95 -5.86
CA LEU A 66 14.56 2.80 -5.02
C LEU A 66 15.45 2.77 -3.78
N VAL A 67 14.82 2.80 -2.61
CA VAL A 67 15.46 2.89 -1.30
C VAL A 67 15.21 1.60 -0.52
N GLU A 68 16.26 0.95 -0.05
CA GLU A 68 16.16 -0.18 0.88
C GLU A 68 16.02 0.34 2.30
N HIS A 69 14.88 0.08 2.94
CA HIS A 69 14.61 0.58 4.29
C HIS A 69 13.49 -0.22 4.98
N ASP A 70 13.61 -0.36 6.29
CA ASP A 70 12.59 -0.94 7.17
C ASP A 70 11.61 0.15 7.63
N LEU A 71 10.32 -0.02 7.34
CA LEU A 71 9.25 0.92 7.71
C LEU A 71 9.02 1.03 9.24
N GLY A 72 9.59 0.13 10.02
CA GLY A 72 9.64 0.23 11.49
C GLY A 72 10.63 1.28 12.01
N LEU A 73 11.43 1.89 11.13
CA LEU A 73 12.43 2.92 11.45
C LEU A 73 12.04 4.26 10.82
N PRO A 74 12.56 5.41 11.34
CA PRO A 74 12.36 6.72 10.73
C PRO A 74 12.78 6.73 9.26
N LEU A 75 11.95 7.28 8.38
CA LEU A 75 12.21 7.26 6.93
C LEU A 75 13.43 8.11 6.57
N PRO A 76 14.39 7.62 5.75
CA PRO A 76 15.57 8.35 5.30
C PRO A 76 15.23 9.36 4.18
N LEU A 77 14.15 10.10 4.36
CA LEU A 77 13.56 11.01 3.39
C LEU A 77 13.39 12.40 4.01
N GLY A 78 13.52 13.44 3.18
CA GLY A 78 13.38 14.83 3.62
C GLY A 78 11.94 15.21 3.96
N ASP A 79 11.77 16.17 4.85
CA ASP A 79 10.48 16.76 5.19
C ASP A 79 9.85 17.43 3.97
N GLY A 80 8.52 17.36 3.84
CA GLY A 80 7.78 18.09 2.82
C GLY A 80 8.23 17.80 1.39
N SER A 81 8.51 16.54 1.08
CA SER A 81 9.12 16.13 -0.20
C SER A 81 8.12 15.58 -1.20
N TYR A 82 6.96 15.10 -0.76
CA TYR A 82 6.02 14.36 -1.62
C TYR A 82 4.64 15.00 -1.68
N ASP A 83 4.05 15.00 -2.88
CA ASP A 83 2.69 15.46 -3.16
C ASP A 83 1.66 14.36 -2.92
N LEU A 84 2.08 13.10 -3.06
CA LEU A 84 1.26 11.92 -2.80
C LEU A 84 2.11 10.79 -2.23
N ILE A 85 1.58 10.10 -1.24
CA ILE A 85 2.13 8.86 -0.70
C ILE A 85 1.13 7.74 -0.99
N LEU A 86 1.60 6.65 -1.57
CA LEU A 86 0.83 5.42 -1.75
C LEU A 86 1.42 4.32 -0.87
N SER A 87 0.56 3.67 -0.08
CA SER A 87 0.85 2.41 0.61
C SER A 87 -0.16 1.36 0.17
N ALA A 88 0.31 0.33 -0.52
CA ALA A 88 -0.55 -0.64 -1.18
C ALA A 88 -0.27 -2.06 -0.70
N LEU A 89 -1.12 -2.58 0.20
CA LEU A 89 -1.05 -3.93 0.81
C LEU A 89 0.25 -4.16 1.58
N VAL A 90 0.59 -3.26 2.48
CA VAL A 90 1.88 -3.23 3.20
C VAL A 90 1.72 -3.10 4.70
N MET A 91 0.74 -2.30 5.17
CA MET A 91 0.67 -1.91 6.57
C MET A 91 0.37 -3.09 7.50
N GLU A 92 -0.18 -4.19 6.98
CA GLU A 92 -0.31 -5.43 7.75
C GLU A 92 1.05 -5.98 8.24
N HIS A 93 2.16 -5.57 7.61
CA HIS A 93 3.52 -6.00 8.00
C HIS A 93 4.20 -5.05 9.00
N VAL A 94 3.55 -3.96 9.38
CA VAL A 94 4.06 -2.96 10.35
C VAL A 94 3.38 -3.17 11.69
N GLY A 95 4.16 -3.37 12.75
CA GLY A 95 3.61 -3.72 14.08
C GLY A 95 2.87 -2.57 14.78
N ASP A 96 3.35 -1.33 14.64
CA ASP A 96 2.71 -0.11 15.16
C ASP A 96 2.62 0.94 14.05
N LEU A 97 1.40 1.32 13.69
CA LEU A 97 1.15 2.27 12.62
C LEU A 97 1.45 3.73 13.02
N ARG A 98 1.43 4.05 14.31
CA ARG A 98 1.55 5.44 14.79
C ARG A 98 2.89 6.07 14.40
N PRO A 99 4.06 5.47 14.65
CA PRO A 99 5.33 6.03 14.20
C PRO A 99 5.39 6.18 12.67
N LEU A 100 4.88 5.19 11.93
CA LEU A 100 4.86 5.26 10.47
C LEU A 100 4.01 6.44 9.99
N PHE A 101 2.79 6.63 10.51
CA PHE A 101 1.94 7.76 10.09
C PHE A 101 2.54 9.11 10.43
N HIS A 102 3.29 9.26 11.55
CA HIS A 102 4.04 10.47 11.84
C HIS A 102 5.12 10.74 10.78
N GLU A 103 5.83 9.71 10.33
CA GLU A 103 6.83 9.85 9.28
C GLU A 103 6.19 10.16 7.92
N LEU A 104 5.06 9.51 7.58
CA LEU A 104 4.31 9.83 6.36
C LEU A 104 3.86 11.30 6.36
N ALA A 105 3.30 11.78 7.49
CA ALA A 105 2.91 13.19 7.63
C ALA A 105 4.11 14.14 7.50
N ARG A 106 5.26 13.81 8.10
CA ARG A 106 6.49 14.61 8.03
C ARG A 106 6.99 14.80 6.61
N VAL A 107 6.97 13.74 5.79
CA VAL A 107 7.47 13.79 4.41
C VAL A 107 6.45 14.34 3.41
N CYS A 108 5.19 14.52 3.81
CA CYS A 108 4.14 15.17 3.02
C CYS A 108 4.40 16.66 2.85
N ARG A 109 4.18 17.18 1.65
CA ARG A 109 3.96 18.61 1.41
C ARG A 109 2.62 19.05 1.99
N PRO A 110 2.43 20.37 2.25
CA PRO A 110 1.11 20.88 2.58
C PRO A 110 0.06 20.49 1.53
N ALA A 111 -1.08 20.00 1.97
CA ALA A 111 -2.17 19.47 1.14
C ALA A 111 -1.85 18.18 0.35
N ALA A 112 -0.73 17.52 0.62
CA ALA A 112 -0.43 16.20 0.06
C ALA A 112 -1.44 15.15 0.53
N ARG A 113 -1.58 14.07 -0.24
CA ARG A 113 -2.46 12.95 0.12
C ARG A 113 -1.67 11.71 0.48
N VAL A 114 -2.12 11.02 1.52
CA VAL A 114 -1.66 9.67 1.90
C VAL A 114 -2.77 8.70 1.53
N VAL A 115 -2.54 7.88 0.52
CA VAL A 115 -3.48 6.88 0.01
C VAL A 115 -3.06 5.51 0.49
N VAL A 116 -3.95 4.83 1.19
CA VAL A 116 -3.72 3.51 1.75
C VAL A 116 -4.72 2.53 1.15
N SER A 117 -4.24 1.43 0.62
CA SER A 117 -5.04 0.26 0.31
C SER A 117 -4.57 -0.93 1.12
N GLU A 118 -5.51 -1.64 1.76
CA GLU A 118 -5.20 -2.79 2.60
C GLU A 118 -6.22 -3.91 2.42
N MET A 119 -5.79 -5.13 2.72
CA MET A 119 -6.76 -6.19 2.93
C MET A 119 -7.64 -5.82 4.12
N HIS A 120 -8.96 -5.90 3.92
CA HIS A 120 -9.88 -5.49 4.98
C HIS A 120 -9.66 -6.31 6.26
N PRO A 121 -9.59 -5.68 7.46
CA PRO A 121 -9.31 -6.38 8.73
C PRO A 121 -10.24 -7.54 9.03
N ALA A 122 -11.50 -7.50 8.56
CA ALA A 122 -12.44 -8.62 8.71
C ALA A 122 -11.92 -9.93 8.09
N MET A 123 -11.06 -9.87 7.08
CA MET A 123 -10.46 -11.04 6.45
C MET A 123 -9.48 -11.76 7.39
N MET A 124 -8.81 -11.02 8.28
CA MET A 124 -7.93 -11.59 9.30
C MET A 124 -8.72 -12.45 10.30
N LEU A 125 -9.98 -12.08 10.59
CA LEU A 125 -10.87 -12.89 11.45
C LEU A 125 -11.24 -14.24 10.79
N LEU A 126 -11.10 -14.33 9.47
CA LEU A 126 -11.31 -15.54 8.68
C LEU A 126 -9.98 -16.31 8.41
N ASP A 127 -8.91 -16.00 9.15
CA ASP A 127 -7.56 -16.55 8.95
C ASP A 127 -7.01 -16.34 7.52
N CYS A 128 -7.48 -15.25 6.86
CA CYS A 128 -6.95 -14.83 5.58
C CYS A 128 -5.77 -13.89 5.79
N GLN A 129 -4.62 -14.28 5.29
CA GLN A 129 -3.40 -13.46 5.32
C GLN A 129 -2.54 -13.73 4.08
N ALA A 130 -1.52 -12.91 3.87
CA ALA A 130 -0.57 -13.12 2.80
C ALA A 130 0.10 -14.50 2.93
N GLU A 131 0.17 -15.24 1.83
CA GLU A 131 0.84 -16.53 1.75
C GLU A 131 1.50 -16.67 0.38
N PHE A 132 2.73 -17.17 0.35
CA PHE A 132 3.43 -17.46 -0.89
C PHE A 132 4.26 -18.72 -0.75
N ARG A 133 4.49 -19.38 -1.91
CA ARG A 133 5.36 -20.54 -1.96
C ARG A 133 6.78 -20.10 -2.25
N ASP A 134 7.71 -20.42 -1.34
CA ASP A 134 9.13 -20.17 -1.54
C ASP A 134 9.64 -21.05 -2.70
N PRO A 135 10.11 -20.48 -3.82
CA PRO A 135 10.54 -21.23 -4.97
C PRO A 135 11.81 -22.06 -4.74
N ARG A 136 12.59 -21.74 -3.70
CA ARG A 136 13.82 -22.47 -3.37
C ARG A 136 13.56 -23.69 -2.50
N THR A 137 12.62 -23.59 -1.57
CA THR A 137 12.34 -24.64 -0.58
C THR A 137 11.07 -25.42 -0.89
N GLY A 138 10.20 -24.89 -1.76
CA GLY A 138 8.88 -25.43 -2.06
C GLY A 138 7.90 -25.36 -0.89
N ARG A 139 8.26 -24.68 0.20
CA ARG A 139 7.41 -24.51 1.39
C ARG A 139 6.50 -23.30 1.25
N ASP A 140 5.31 -23.38 1.79
CA ASP A 140 4.43 -22.26 1.93
C ASP A 140 4.92 -21.41 3.11
N VAL A 141 5.04 -20.10 2.87
CA VAL A 141 5.53 -19.11 3.83
C VAL A 141 4.42 -18.09 4.06
N ARG A 142 4.11 -17.88 5.33
CA ARG A 142 3.22 -16.81 5.78
C ARG A 142 4.08 -15.72 6.43
N PRO A 143 4.19 -14.53 5.85
CA PRO A 143 4.85 -13.40 6.49
C PRO A 143 4.16 -13.07 7.82
N VAL A 144 4.90 -12.42 8.71
CA VAL A 144 4.27 -11.86 9.92
C VAL A 144 3.28 -10.79 9.47
N SER A 145 2.04 -10.93 9.90
CA SER A 145 0.96 -9.98 9.63
C SER A 145 0.32 -9.57 10.95
N HIS A 146 0.02 -8.29 11.09
CA HIS A 146 -0.64 -7.68 12.24
C HIS A 146 -2.07 -7.31 11.87
N ALA A 147 -3.03 -7.71 12.70
CA ALA A 147 -4.42 -7.35 12.52
C ALA A 147 -4.63 -5.92 13.04
N HIS A 148 -4.67 -4.95 12.13
CA HIS A 148 -5.01 -3.57 12.46
C HIS A 148 -6.49 -3.34 12.17
N PRO A 149 -7.33 -3.08 13.19
CA PRO A 149 -8.70 -2.60 12.97
C PRO A 149 -8.70 -1.31 12.13
N VAL A 150 -9.81 -1.01 11.44
CA VAL A 150 -9.95 0.25 10.69
C VAL A 150 -9.65 1.48 11.56
N SER A 151 -10.03 1.41 12.87
CA SER A 151 -9.75 2.45 13.84
C SER A 151 -8.26 2.75 14.02
N ASP A 152 -7.37 1.76 13.89
CA ASP A 152 -5.93 1.96 14.09
C ASP A 152 -5.35 2.82 12.99
N PHE A 153 -5.76 2.61 11.74
CA PHE A 153 -5.37 3.48 10.61
C PHE A 153 -5.84 4.92 10.83
N VAL A 154 -7.12 5.08 11.17
CA VAL A 154 -7.73 6.41 11.37
C VAL A 154 -7.08 7.13 12.54
N MET A 155 -6.93 6.45 13.68
CA MET A 155 -6.36 7.10 14.88
C MET A 155 -4.86 7.37 14.73
N ALA A 156 -4.10 6.54 14.02
CA ALA A 156 -2.70 6.80 13.71
C ALA A 156 -2.56 8.05 12.81
N ALA A 157 -3.39 8.15 11.77
CA ALA A 157 -3.39 9.30 10.87
C ALA A 157 -3.78 10.61 11.58
N LEU A 158 -4.89 10.60 12.35
CA LEU A 158 -5.32 11.76 13.14
C LEU A 158 -4.27 12.17 14.18
N GLY A 159 -3.64 11.20 14.84
CA GLY A 159 -2.55 11.45 15.79
C GLY A 159 -1.32 12.09 15.15
N ALA A 160 -1.08 11.85 13.86
CA ALA A 160 -0.02 12.47 13.06
C ALA A 160 -0.40 13.84 12.46
N GLY A 161 -1.62 14.34 12.73
CA GLY A 161 -2.11 15.62 12.22
C GLY A 161 -2.76 15.55 10.82
N LEU A 162 -2.92 14.35 10.27
CA LEU A 162 -3.62 14.16 9.00
C LEU A 162 -5.14 14.20 9.21
N THR A 163 -5.90 14.53 8.17
CA THR A 163 -7.37 14.52 8.17
C THR A 163 -7.91 13.45 7.24
N VAL A 164 -9.04 12.82 7.58
CA VAL A 164 -9.67 11.80 6.72
C VAL A 164 -10.37 12.51 5.57
N GLU A 165 -9.99 12.18 4.33
CA GLU A 165 -10.63 12.66 3.11
C GLU A 165 -11.59 11.61 2.53
N HIS A 166 -11.19 10.34 2.56
CA HIS A 166 -11.99 9.22 2.04
C HIS A 166 -11.78 7.97 2.86
N LEU A 167 -12.84 7.19 3.04
CA LEU A 167 -12.82 5.85 3.58
C LEU A 167 -13.87 5.04 2.85
N SER A 168 -13.48 3.90 2.28
CA SER A 168 -14.41 2.97 1.65
C SER A 168 -13.99 1.52 1.87
N GLU A 169 -14.98 0.66 1.97
CA GLU A 169 -14.84 -0.77 2.13
C GLU A 169 -15.48 -1.45 0.92
N HIS A 170 -14.75 -2.35 0.29
CA HIS A 170 -15.20 -3.00 -0.95
C HIS A 170 -15.32 -4.49 -0.75
N GLU A 171 -16.50 -5.01 -1.05
CA GLU A 171 -16.83 -6.41 -0.91
C GLU A 171 -16.49 -7.24 -2.16
N VAL A 172 -16.54 -8.55 -2.00
CA VAL A 172 -16.47 -9.51 -3.10
C VAL A 172 -17.81 -9.51 -3.85
N ASP A 173 -17.87 -8.75 -4.94
CA ASP A 173 -19.04 -8.64 -5.80
C ASP A 173 -19.21 -9.84 -6.74
N GLU A 174 -20.33 -9.89 -7.47
CA GLU A 174 -20.63 -10.97 -8.41
C GLU A 174 -19.60 -11.12 -9.54
N ASP A 175 -19.00 -10.00 -10.01
CA ASP A 175 -18.00 -10.05 -11.07
C ASP A 175 -16.73 -10.75 -10.58
N LEU A 176 -16.26 -10.41 -9.38
CA LEU A 176 -15.10 -11.05 -8.77
C LEU A 176 -15.36 -12.53 -8.46
N GLN A 177 -16.58 -12.88 -8.03
CA GLN A 177 -16.99 -14.27 -7.81
C GLN A 177 -16.94 -15.09 -9.09
N ARG A 178 -17.43 -14.55 -10.22
CA ARG A 178 -17.36 -15.21 -11.52
C ARG A 178 -15.94 -15.46 -12.00
N ARG A 179 -15.03 -14.55 -11.70
CA ARG A 179 -13.61 -14.61 -12.13
C ARG A 179 -12.74 -15.50 -11.25
N SER A 180 -13.16 -15.76 -10.02
CA SER A 180 -12.34 -16.48 -9.04
C SER A 180 -13.19 -17.31 -8.10
N SER A 181 -13.09 -18.64 -8.22
CA SER A 181 -13.72 -19.58 -7.29
C SER A 181 -13.23 -19.41 -5.85
N ARG A 182 -12.00 -18.91 -5.66
CA ARG A 182 -11.44 -18.57 -4.34
C ARG A 182 -12.16 -17.36 -3.76
N ALA A 183 -12.47 -16.35 -4.57
CA ALA A 183 -13.19 -15.16 -4.14
C ALA A 183 -14.64 -15.48 -3.78
N ALA A 184 -15.29 -16.41 -4.49
CA ALA A 184 -16.68 -16.79 -4.24
C ALA A 184 -16.95 -17.25 -2.79
N LYS A 185 -15.92 -17.76 -2.09
CA LYS A 185 -16.02 -18.15 -0.67
C LYS A 185 -16.28 -16.97 0.26
N PHE A 186 -15.97 -15.75 -0.19
CA PHE A 186 -16.05 -14.51 0.58
C PHE A 186 -17.11 -13.56 0.01
N ALA A 187 -18.11 -14.09 -0.69
CA ALA A 187 -19.23 -13.32 -1.23
C ALA A 187 -19.87 -12.45 -0.14
N GLY A 188 -20.02 -11.15 -0.38
CA GLY A 188 -20.58 -10.20 0.56
C GLY A 188 -19.67 -9.84 1.76
N TRP A 189 -18.44 -10.38 1.83
CA TRP A 189 -17.46 -9.95 2.82
C TRP A 189 -16.63 -8.77 2.32
N PRO A 190 -16.34 -7.77 3.16
CA PRO A 190 -15.43 -6.71 2.80
C PRO A 190 -14.02 -7.30 2.63
N LEU A 191 -13.44 -7.10 1.44
CA LEU A 191 -12.14 -7.66 1.07
C LEU A 191 -11.06 -6.60 1.01
N LEU A 192 -11.41 -5.38 0.60
CA LEU A 192 -10.48 -4.27 0.41
C LEU A 192 -10.94 -3.06 1.21
N LEU A 193 -10.01 -2.47 1.94
CA LEU A 193 -10.14 -1.19 2.63
C LEU A 193 -9.34 -0.14 1.85
N LEU A 194 -9.96 1.00 1.52
CA LEU A 194 -9.30 2.16 0.93
C LEU A 194 -9.47 3.38 1.82
N LEU A 195 -8.36 4.06 2.08
CA LEU A 195 -8.31 5.25 2.92
C LEU A 195 -7.53 6.34 2.19
N ILE A 196 -7.99 7.57 2.27
CA ILE A 196 -7.24 8.76 1.85
C ILE A 196 -7.20 9.72 3.02
N PHE A 197 -6.02 10.16 3.35
CA PHE A 197 -5.78 11.20 4.31
C PHE A 197 -5.12 12.40 3.64
N ARG A 198 -5.34 13.60 4.19
CA ARG A 198 -4.76 14.85 3.73
C ARG A 198 -3.88 15.47 4.82
N ALA A 199 -2.70 15.95 4.42
CA ALA A 199 -1.76 16.70 5.25
C ALA A 199 -2.13 18.18 5.32
#